data_bf0b2c00290ad9dee8010ecb497bf85a
#
_entry.id   bf0b2c00290ad9dee8010ecb497bf85a
#
_cell.length_a   1.000
_cell.length_b   1.000
_cell.length_c   1.000
_cell.angle_alpha   90.00
_cell.angle_beta   90.00
_cell.angle_gamma   90.00
#
_symmetry.space_group_name_H-M   'P 1'
#
loop_
_entity.id
_entity.type
_entity.pdbx_description
1 polymer ?
#
loop_
_entity_poly.entity_id
_entity_poly.type
_entity_poly.pdbx_seq_one_letter_code
_entity_poly.pdbx_strand_id
1 'polypeptide(L)'
;FGVDFSYMSRVFNRATYVEQQSILCDIARHNFPILGLDHAEVINDDSTAVLDTLGRVSMIFLDPARRDDHGSRTYAIADCMPDVLTLKDMLLAKAPTVMVKLSPMLDWHKTVADFAGAVHEVHIVSTGNECKELLLVLGRGRCVSPLVVCANDEQVLSYKAGDNSDNHTTISDSALAARNTCNTEDSLSEESANDFDSSHWKYLYEPNASIMKAGCFDVLEQRFAVHHISPNSHLFVAAEPIADFPGRSFAIESIATMNKKELKQLLAGLT
;
A
#
# COMPACT_ATOMS: atom_id res chain seq x y z
N PHE A 1 -11.27 15.84 12.82
CA PHE A 1 -10.69 17.18 12.97
C PHE A 1 -10.43 17.88 11.63
N GLY A 2 -10.66 17.24 10.48
CA GLY A 2 -10.52 17.82 9.14
C GLY A 2 -9.07 18.12 8.73
N VAL A 3 -8.08 17.37 9.23
CA VAL A 3 -6.66 17.60 8.88
C VAL A 3 -6.44 17.39 7.38
N ASP A 4 -6.80 16.22 6.84
CA ASP A 4 -6.68 15.92 5.39
C ASP A 4 -7.46 16.95 4.56
N PHE A 5 -8.69 17.25 4.97
CA PHE A 5 -9.51 18.29 4.34
C PHE A 5 -8.79 19.63 4.27
N SER A 6 -8.11 20.04 5.35
CA SER A 6 -7.42 21.33 5.42
C SER A 6 -6.29 21.48 4.40
N TYR A 7 -5.67 20.38 4.00
CA TYR A 7 -4.65 20.36 2.94
C TYR A 7 -5.30 20.25 1.55
N MET A 8 -6.23 19.32 1.38
CA MET A 8 -6.85 19.04 0.09
C MET A 8 -7.71 20.21 -0.41
N SER A 9 -8.46 20.88 0.48
CA SER A 9 -9.35 21.99 0.11
C SER A 9 -8.64 23.18 -0.52
N ARG A 10 -7.34 23.35 -0.30
CA ARG A 10 -6.53 24.47 -0.82
C ARG A 10 -6.46 24.57 -2.33
N VAL A 11 -6.68 23.46 -3.03
CA VAL A 11 -6.63 23.41 -4.51
C VAL A 11 -8.02 23.54 -5.15
N PHE A 12 -9.07 23.76 -4.34
CA PHE A 12 -10.44 23.91 -4.81
C PHE A 12 -10.99 25.32 -4.51
N ASN A 13 -11.83 25.84 -5.38
CA ASN A 13 -12.48 27.14 -5.17
C ASN A 13 -13.58 27.09 -4.10
N ARG A 14 -14.17 25.92 -3.88
CA ARG A 14 -15.19 25.64 -2.87
C ARG A 14 -14.94 24.25 -2.32
N ALA A 15 -15.06 24.10 -1.02
CA ALA A 15 -14.93 22.83 -0.33
C ALA A 15 -15.99 22.69 0.76
N THR A 16 -16.58 21.50 0.88
CA THR A 16 -17.58 21.19 1.90
C THR A 16 -17.05 20.09 2.79
N TYR A 17 -16.97 20.34 4.09
CA TYR A 17 -16.61 19.39 5.12
C TYR A 17 -17.88 18.90 5.81
N VAL A 18 -18.10 17.59 5.80
CA VAL A 18 -19.28 16.95 6.41
C VAL A 18 -18.83 16.10 7.58
N GLU A 19 -19.44 16.31 8.75
CA GLU A 19 -19.11 15.61 10.00
C GLU A 19 -20.35 15.47 10.87
N GLN A 20 -20.59 14.27 11.42
CA GLN A 20 -21.75 13.99 12.27
C GLN A 20 -21.60 14.59 13.68
N GLN A 21 -20.39 14.59 14.23
CA GLN A 21 -20.13 15.04 15.58
C GLN A 21 -20.10 16.56 15.64
N SER A 22 -21.08 17.18 16.30
CA SER A 22 -21.20 18.64 16.41
C SER A 22 -19.95 19.29 16.98
N ILE A 23 -19.31 18.68 17.98
CA ILE A 23 -18.10 19.21 18.60
C ILE A 23 -16.93 19.28 17.61
N LEU A 24 -16.81 18.31 16.69
CA LEU A 24 -15.79 18.32 15.63
C LEU A 24 -16.11 19.37 14.57
N CYS A 25 -17.38 19.60 14.28
CA CYS A 25 -17.83 20.69 13.42
C CYS A 25 -17.47 22.05 14.01
N ASP A 26 -17.64 22.25 15.30
CA ASP A 26 -17.32 23.52 15.96
C ASP A 26 -15.81 23.77 15.96
N ILE A 27 -15.00 22.73 16.18
CA ILE A 27 -13.55 22.80 16.04
C ILE A 27 -13.15 23.16 14.60
N ALA A 28 -13.77 22.52 13.60
CA ALA A 28 -13.51 22.80 12.20
C ALA A 28 -13.88 24.24 11.82
N ARG A 29 -15.06 24.72 12.23
CA ARG A 29 -15.50 26.11 12.02
C ARG A 29 -14.57 27.14 12.65
N HIS A 30 -13.95 26.81 13.78
CA HIS A 30 -12.95 27.66 14.43
C HIS A 30 -11.61 27.63 13.67
N ASN A 31 -11.15 26.45 13.28
CA ASN A 31 -9.79 26.28 12.74
C ASN A 31 -9.68 26.66 11.26
N PHE A 32 -10.69 26.38 10.43
CA PHE A 32 -10.57 26.58 8.98
C PHE A 32 -10.29 28.04 8.58
N PRO A 33 -10.95 29.06 9.16
CA PRO A 33 -10.59 30.47 8.88
C PRO A 33 -9.15 30.81 9.32
N ILE A 34 -8.68 30.29 10.47
CA ILE A 34 -7.31 30.49 10.95
C ILE A 34 -6.29 29.89 9.97
N LEU A 35 -6.64 28.78 9.30
CA LEU A 35 -5.83 28.13 8.29
C LEU A 35 -5.95 28.76 6.89
N GLY A 36 -6.72 29.86 6.75
CA GLY A 36 -6.98 30.55 5.48
C GLY A 36 -7.92 29.79 4.55
N LEU A 37 -8.84 28.99 5.10
CA LEU A 37 -9.82 28.20 4.35
C LEU A 37 -11.22 28.84 4.41
N ASP A 38 -11.32 30.14 4.11
CA ASP A 38 -12.58 30.91 4.13
C ASP A 38 -13.62 30.40 3.11
N HIS A 39 -13.18 29.63 2.11
CA HIS A 39 -14.01 29.00 1.09
C HIS A 39 -14.58 27.64 1.54
N ALA A 40 -14.27 27.18 2.75
CA ALA A 40 -14.71 25.90 3.29
C ALA A 40 -16.04 26.05 4.04
N GLU A 41 -17.03 25.27 3.66
CA GLU A 41 -18.31 25.14 4.36
C GLU A 41 -18.29 23.92 5.29
N VAL A 42 -18.80 24.07 6.52
CA VAL A 42 -18.91 22.96 7.49
C VAL A 42 -20.37 22.59 7.70
N ILE A 43 -20.74 21.38 7.30
CA ILE A 43 -22.08 20.80 7.47
C ILE A 43 -22.01 19.78 8.61
N ASN A 44 -22.87 19.95 9.62
CA ASN A 44 -23.03 18.99 10.69
C ASN A 44 -24.23 18.08 10.36
N ASP A 45 -23.96 16.98 9.71
CA ASP A 45 -24.99 16.03 9.31
C ASP A 45 -24.36 14.64 9.00
N ASP A 46 -25.19 13.66 8.76
CA ASP A 46 -24.79 12.36 8.23
C ASP A 46 -24.30 12.49 6.78
N SER A 47 -23.14 11.91 6.49
CA SER A 47 -22.53 12.00 5.15
C SER A 47 -23.37 11.36 4.06
N THR A 48 -24.16 10.32 4.36
CA THR A 48 -25.04 9.66 3.40
C THR A 48 -26.26 10.52 3.10
N ALA A 49 -26.84 11.19 4.11
CA ALA A 49 -27.92 12.14 3.92
C ALA A 49 -27.52 13.36 3.09
N VAL A 50 -26.32 13.88 3.35
CA VAL A 50 -25.74 14.96 2.54
C VAL A 50 -25.47 14.50 1.10
N LEU A 51 -24.96 13.27 0.92
CA LEU A 51 -24.70 12.71 -0.40
C LEU A 51 -25.98 12.61 -1.24
N ASP A 52 -27.12 12.26 -0.67
CA ASP A 52 -28.40 12.18 -1.39
C ASP A 52 -28.77 13.52 -2.05
N THR A 53 -28.57 14.62 -1.34
CA THR A 53 -28.93 15.98 -1.78
C THR A 53 -27.79 16.71 -2.51
N LEU A 54 -26.57 16.20 -2.41
CA LEU A 54 -25.39 16.80 -3.01
C LEU A 54 -25.54 16.92 -4.55
N GLY A 55 -25.27 18.10 -5.09
CA GLY A 55 -25.13 18.31 -6.52
C GLY A 55 -23.85 17.64 -7.07
N ARG A 56 -23.56 17.87 -8.37
CA ARG A 56 -22.30 17.40 -8.94
C ARG A 56 -21.12 18.21 -8.41
N VAL A 57 -20.06 17.52 -8.02
CA VAL A 57 -18.81 18.10 -7.56
C VAL A 57 -17.63 17.53 -8.36
N SER A 58 -16.47 18.18 -8.30
CA SER A 58 -15.28 17.72 -9.01
C SER A 58 -14.61 16.53 -8.33
N MET A 59 -14.69 16.43 -7.00
CA MET A 59 -14.08 15.38 -6.21
C MET A 59 -14.87 15.13 -4.93
N ILE A 60 -14.90 13.86 -4.51
CA ILE A 60 -15.35 13.45 -3.17
C ILE A 60 -14.18 12.71 -2.49
N PHE A 61 -13.88 13.11 -1.24
CA PHE A 61 -12.92 12.41 -0.39
C PHE A 61 -13.68 11.75 0.78
N LEU A 62 -13.36 10.50 1.05
CA LEU A 62 -13.97 9.71 2.13
C LEU A 62 -12.87 9.12 3.02
N ASP A 63 -13.04 9.29 4.32
CA ASP A 63 -12.26 8.63 5.37
C ASP A 63 -13.23 7.83 6.26
N PRO A 64 -13.71 6.67 5.78
CA PRO A 64 -14.74 5.94 6.48
C PRO A 64 -14.20 5.36 7.79
N ALA A 65 -14.97 5.55 8.88
CA ALA A 65 -14.63 4.98 10.18
C ALA A 65 -14.83 3.45 10.17
N ARG A 66 -14.09 2.73 11.00
CA ARG A 66 -14.31 1.30 11.21
C ARG A 66 -15.55 1.09 12.12
N ARG A 67 -16.31 0.04 11.87
CA ARG A 67 -17.34 -0.41 12.81
C ARG A 67 -16.67 -1.13 13.97
N ASP A 68 -16.75 -0.55 15.15
CA ASP A 68 -16.24 -1.15 16.40
C ASP A 68 -17.37 -1.67 17.30
N ASP A 69 -18.36 -2.39 16.76
CA ASP A 69 -19.46 -2.88 17.58
C ASP A 69 -19.06 -3.99 18.57
N HIS A 70 -17.93 -4.66 18.40
CA HIS A 70 -17.49 -5.76 19.29
C HIS A 70 -15.98 -5.94 19.46
N GLY A 71 -15.12 -4.93 19.19
CA GLY A 71 -13.69 -5.02 19.47
C GLY A 71 -12.91 -6.10 18.68
N SER A 72 -13.54 -6.75 17.71
CA SER A 72 -12.87 -7.67 16.80
C SER A 72 -12.23 -6.88 15.67
N ARG A 73 -10.92 -7.11 15.44
CA ARG A 73 -10.18 -6.52 14.34
C ARG A 73 -10.66 -7.12 13.02
N THR A 74 -11.74 -6.58 12.45
CA THR A 74 -12.16 -6.92 11.10
C THR A 74 -11.32 -6.12 10.10
N TYR A 75 -10.83 -6.81 9.08
CA TYR A 75 -9.93 -6.24 8.06
C TYR A 75 -10.61 -6.28 6.68
N ALA A 76 -11.90 -5.98 6.61
CA ALA A 76 -12.62 -5.90 5.36
C ALA A 76 -13.16 -4.49 5.13
N ILE A 77 -13.18 -4.04 3.86
CA ILE A 77 -13.74 -2.73 3.50
C ILE A 77 -15.25 -2.66 3.78
N ALA A 78 -15.95 -3.79 3.73
CA ALA A 78 -17.37 -3.88 4.05
C ALA A 78 -17.69 -3.54 5.53
N ASP A 79 -16.69 -3.53 6.40
CA ASP A 79 -16.84 -3.18 7.82
C ASP A 79 -16.67 -1.69 8.10
N CYS A 80 -16.47 -0.88 7.05
CA CYS A 80 -16.35 0.57 7.16
C CYS A 80 -17.70 1.28 7.19
N MET A 81 -17.78 2.42 7.87
CA MET A 81 -18.94 3.31 7.87
C MET A 81 -18.54 4.70 7.37
N PRO A 82 -19.19 5.22 6.32
CA PRO A 82 -20.22 4.57 5.50
C PRO A 82 -19.65 3.40 4.67
N ASP A 83 -20.53 2.46 4.27
CA ASP A 83 -20.17 1.36 3.37
C ASP A 83 -19.90 1.91 1.95
N VAL A 84 -18.63 2.09 1.64
CA VAL A 84 -18.19 2.69 0.37
C VAL A 84 -18.50 1.79 -0.82
N LEU A 85 -18.51 0.46 -0.65
CA LEU A 85 -18.83 -0.47 -1.74
C LEU A 85 -20.30 -0.30 -2.18
N THR A 86 -21.21 -0.19 -1.24
CA THR A 86 -22.63 0.07 -1.53
C THR A 86 -22.85 1.45 -2.13
N LEU A 87 -22.12 2.47 -1.66
CA LEU A 87 -22.28 3.85 -2.12
C LEU A 87 -21.54 4.16 -3.42
N LYS A 88 -20.67 3.28 -3.90
CA LYS A 88 -19.76 3.50 -5.03
C LYS A 88 -20.42 4.14 -6.23
N ASP A 89 -21.53 3.59 -6.70
CA ASP A 89 -22.19 4.06 -7.93
C ASP A 89 -22.81 5.44 -7.74
N MET A 90 -23.37 5.71 -6.55
CA MET A 90 -23.89 7.04 -6.21
C MET A 90 -22.75 8.07 -6.13
N LEU A 91 -21.64 7.75 -5.48
CA LEU A 91 -20.46 8.61 -5.40
C LEU A 91 -19.94 8.97 -6.80
N LEU A 92 -19.78 7.97 -7.68
CA LEU A 92 -19.31 8.17 -9.05
C LEU A 92 -20.33 8.89 -9.95
N ALA A 93 -21.62 8.85 -9.62
CA ALA A 93 -22.61 9.68 -10.28
C ALA A 93 -22.46 11.17 -9.92
N LYS A 94 -22.08 11.47 -8.68
CA LYS A 94 -21.91 12.84 -8.15
C LYS A 94 -20.55 13.45 -8.47
N ALA A 95 -19.47 12.65 -8.50
CA ALA A 95 -18.12 13.13 -8.79
C ALA A 95 -17.41 12.26 -9.85
N PRO A 96 -16.61 12.85 -10.76
CA PRO A 96 -15.75 12.08 -11.66
C PRO A 96 -14.60 11.39 -10.95
N THR A 97 -14.18 11.90 -9.80
CA THR A 97 -13.08 11.38 -8.97
C THR A 97 -13.56 11.19 -7.53
N VAL A 98 -13.40 9.99 -7.03
CA VAL A 98 -13.69 9.66 -5.62
C VAL A 98 -12.43 9.09 -5.01
N MET A 99 -11.91 9.72 -3.96
CA MET A 99 -10.75 9.23 -3.21
C MET A 99 -11.22 8.65 -1.87
N VAL A 100 -10.75 7.45 -1.57
CA VAL A 100 -11.10 6.73 -0.34
C VAL A 100 -9.84 6.44 0.44
N LYS A 101 -9.73 6.94 1.66
CA LYS A 101 -8.64 6.64 2.59
C LYS A 101 -9.00 5.42 3.42
N LEU A 102 -8.10 4.45 3.43
CA LEU A 102 -8.31 3.17 4.08
C LEU A 102 -7.13 2.81 4.98
N SER A 103 -7.37 1.89 5.90
CA SER A 103 -6.32 1.35 6.75
C SER A 103 -5.23 0.64 5.95
N PRO A 104 -3.94 0.84 6.29
CA PRO A 104 -2.83 0.11 5.68
C PRO A 104 -2.85 -1.39 5.99
N MET A 105 -3.69 -1.83 6.94
CA MET A 105 -3.84 -3.25 7.29
C MET A 105 -4.65 -4.05 6.26
N LEU A 106 -5.43 -3.37 5.41
CA LEU A 106 -6.21 -4.03 4.35
C LEU A 106 -5.29 -4.62 3.28
N ASP A 107 -5.69 -5.78 2.76
CA ASP A 107 -5.11 -6.32 1.52
C ASP A 107 -5.56 -5.45 0.35
N TRP A 108 -4.63 -4.75 -0.29
CA TRP A 108 -4.96 -3.82 -1.35
C TRP A 108 -5.45 -4.53 -2.62
N HIS A 109 -4.93 -5.73 -2.94
CA HIS A 109 -5.39 -6.51 -4.10
C HIS A 109 -6.85 -6.92 -3.94
N LYS A 110 -7.17 -7.51 -2.77
CA LYS A 110 -8.55 -7.86 -2.43
C LYS A 110 -9.45 -6.64 -2.46
N THR A 111 -9.01 -5.54 -1.87
CA THR A 111 -9.79 -4.30 -1.83
C THR A 111 -10.06 -3.76 -3.24
N VAL A 112 -9.08 -3.75 -4.13
CA VAL A 112 -9.27 -3.36 -5.54
C VAL A 112 -10.27 -4.29 -6.25
N ALA A 113 -10.18 -5.59 -6.02
CA ALA A 113 -11.11 -6.57 -6.59
C ALA A 113 -12.55 -6.34 -6.13
N ASP A 114 -12.76 -6.01 -4.86
CA ASP A 114 -14.08 -5.73 -4.27
C ASP A 114 -14.77 -4.52 -4.95
N PHE A 115 -14.02 -3.56 -5.50
CA PHE A 115 -14.55 -2.43 -6.28
C PHE A 115 -14.89 -2.76 -7.73
N ALA A 116 -14.66 -3.98 -8.21
CA ALA A 116 -15.08 -4.49 -9.52
C ALA A 116 -14.62 -3.63 -10.72
N GLY A 117 -13.40 -3.10 -10.66
CA GLY A 117 -12.77 -2.31 -11.72
C GLY A 117 -13.02 -0.81 -11.66
N ALA A 118 -13.62 -0.30 -10.60
CA ALA A 118 -13.78 1.15 -10.41
C ALA A 118 -12.50 1.84 -9.90
N VAL A 119 -11.52 1.09 -9.38
CA VAL A 119 -10.25 1.65 -8.91
C VAL A 119 -9.33 1.93 -10.09
N HIS A 120 -8.88 3.17 -10.21
CA HIS A 120 -7.96 3.64 -11.25
C HIS A 120 -6.55 3.85 -10.70
N GLU A 121 -6.44 4.21 -9.41
CA GLU A 121 -5.15 4.38 -8.75
C GLU A 121 -5.19 3.82 -7.32
N VAL A 122 -4.05 3.28 -6.89
CA VAL A 122 -3.80 2.79 -5.53
C VAL A 122 -2.55 3.49 -5.02
N HIS A 123 -2.67 4.26 -3.95
CA HIS A 123 -1.53 4.91 -3.31
C HIS A 123 -1.27 4.23 -1.97
N ILE A 124 -0.09 3.67 -1.81
CA ILE A 124 0.41 3.07 -0.57
C ILE A 124 1.36 4.08 0.05
N VAL A 125 0.91 4.73 1.11
CA VAL A 125 1.61 5.86 1.70
C VAL A 125 2.30 5.44 2.99
N SER A 126 3.60 5.68 3.05
CA SER A 126 4.45 5.44 4.20
C SER A 126 5.20 6.72 4.57
N THR A 127 5.54 6.85 5.84
CA THR A 127 6.43 7.89 6.35
C THR A 127 7.31 7.32 7.45
N GLY A 128 8.59 7.72 7.47
CA GLY A 128 9.56 7.15 8.41
C GLY A 128 9.68 5.62 8.30
N ASN A 129 9.50 5.07 7.10
CA ASN A 129 9.49 3.64 6.80
C ASN A 129 8.38 2.84 7.52
N GLU A 130 7.23 3.47 7.78
CA GLU A 130 6.03 2.83 8.33
C GLU A 130 4.83 3.12 7.42
N CYS A 131 4.13 2.08 6.96
CA CYS A 131 2.95 2.24 6.12
C CYS A 131 1.80 2.82 6.94
N LYS A 132 1.31 4.00 6.54
CA LYS A 132 0.30 4.77 7.27
C LYS A 132 -1.08 4.64 6.68
N GLU A 133 -1.19 4.67 5.35
CA GLU A 133 -2.47 4.76 4.66
C GLU A 133 -2.46 4.01 3.34
N LEU A 134 -3.65 3.56 2.96
CA LEU A 134 -3.98 3.07 1.63
C LEU A 134 -5.03 4.01 1.05
N LEU A 135 -4.69 4.73 -0.05
CA LEU A 135 -5.63 5.60 -0.73
C LEU A 135 -6.04 4.96 -2.06
N LEU A 136 -7.34 4.86 -2.29
CA LEU A 136 -7.89 4.40 -3.57
C LEU A 136 -8.50 5.59 -4.32
N VAL A 137 -8.18 5.74 -5.59
CA VAL A 137 -8.83 6.70 -6.47
C VAL A 137 -9.77 5.94 -7.40
N LEU A 138 -11.06 6.16 -7.18
CA LEU A 138 -12.12 5.60 -8.02
C LEU A 138 -12.45 6.56 -9.15
N GLY A 139 -12.71 6.01 -10.32
CA GLY A 139 -13.10 6.75 -11.51
C GLY A 139 -14.24 6.07 -12.27
N ARG A 140 -14.78 6.77 -13.25
CA ARG A 140 -15.80 6.22 -14.15
C ARG A 140 -15.17 5.31 -15.20
N GLY A 141 -15.89 4.29 -15.59
CA GLY A 141 -15.42 3.26 -16.50
C GLY A 141 -14.62 2.17 -15.80
N ARG A 142 -14.38 1.08 -16.53
CA ARG A 142 -13.66 -0.08 -15.98
C ARG A 142 -12.17 0.09 -16.20
N CYS A 143 -11.41 0.09 -15.14
CA CYS A 143 -9.96 -0.02 -15.13
C CYS A 143 -9.56 -1.48 -14.85
N VAL A 144 -8.73 -2.06 -15.71
CA VAL A 144 -8.22 -3.43 -15.56
C VAL A 144 -6.80 -3.45 -15.00
N SER A 145 -6.10 -2.33 -15.09
CA SER A 145 -4.71 -2.18 -14.65
C SER A 145 -4.55 -0.82 -13.95
N PRO A 146 -4.91 -0.73 -12.66
CA PRO A 146 -4.77 0.52 -11.92
C PRO A 146 -3.31 0.92 -11.79
N LEU A 147 -3.05 2.23 -11.72
CA LEU A 147 -1.75 2.76 -11.35
C LEU A 147 -1.52 2.52 -9.86
N VAL A 148 -0.43 1.84 -9.51
CA VAL A 148 0.02 1.68 -8.12
C VAL A 148 1.15 2.66 -7.84
N VAL A 149 1.02 3.44 -6.79
CA VAL A 149 1.99 4.43 -6.34
C VAL A 149 2.44 4.07 -4.93
N CYS A 150 3.70 3.74 -4.77
CA CYS A 150 4.35 3.48 -3.49
C CYS A 150 5.12 4.73 -3.09
N ALA A 151 4.71 5.39 -2.01
CA ALA A 151 5.36 6.58 -1.49
C ALA A 151 5.88 6.32 -0.07
N ASN A 152 7.14 6.66 0.19
CA ASN A 152 7.73 6.68 1.52
C ASN A 152 8.54 7.96 1.68
N ASP A 153 7.99 8.92 2.40
CA ASP A 153 8.51 10.28 2.45
C ASP A 153 8.71 10.83 1.02
N GLU A 154 9.93 11.16 0.61
CA GLU A 154 10.23 11.67 -0.74
C GLU A 154 10.51 10.56 -1.78
N GLN A 155 10.64 9.30 -1.35
CA GLN A 155 10.84 8.17 -2.26
C GLN A 155 9.52 7.75 -2.89
N VAL A 156 9.41 7.79 -4.21
CA VAL A 156 8.20 7.41 -4.93
C VAL A 156 8.52 6.43 -6.06
N LEU A 157 7.81 5.32 -6.09
CA LEU A 157 7.81 4.36 -7.19
C LEU A 157 6.38 4.16 -7.68
N SER A 158 6.16 4.14 -8.98
CA SER A 158 4.83 3.86 -9.55
C SER A 158 4.92 2.84 -10.68
N TYR A 159 3.90 1.98 -10.81
CA TYR A 159 3.80 0.97 -11.85
C TYR A 159 2.31 0.67 -12.16
N LYS A 160 2.04 -0.04 -13.27
CA LYS A 160 0.69 -0.53 -13.57
C LYS A 160 0.52 -1.93 -13.01
N ALA A 161 -0.56 -2.16 -12.24
CA ALA A 161 -0.89 -3.49 -11.77
C ALA A 161 -1.16 -4.42 -12.96
N GLY A 162 -0.60 -5.65 -12.93
CA GLY A 162 -0.72 -6.60 -14.04
C GLY A 162 0.35 -6.46 -15.14
N ASP A 163 1.21 -5.43 -15.13
CA ASP A 163 2.45 -5.48 -15.90
C ASP A 163 3.34 -6.54 -15.24
N ASN A 164 3.62 -7.66 -15.89
CA ASN A 164 4.37 -8.89 -15.52
C ASN A 164 4.99 -9.01 -14.10
N SER A 165 4.72 -8.06 -13.23
CA SER A 165 5.19 -7.94 -11.86
C SER A 165 4.32 -8.68 -10.83
N ASP A 166 3.11 -9.09 -11.22
CA ASP A 166 2.17 -9.77 -10.31
C ASP A 166 2.29 -11.31 -10.37
N ASN A 167 3.31 -11.85 -11.06
CA ASN A 167 3.58 -13.29 -11.09
C ASN A 167 4.20 -13.87 -9.80
N HIS A 168 3.99 -13.20 -8.66
CA HIS A 168 4.07 -13.92 -7.41
C HIS A 168 2.82 -14.81 -7.33
N THR A 169 2.96 -16.02 -7.84
CA THR A 169 2.00 -17.11 -7.77
C THR A 169 1.47 -17.16 -6.35
N THR A 170 0.25 -16.67 -6.14
CA THR A 170 -0.57 -17.19 -5.05
C THR A 170 -0.63 -18.68 -5.30
N ILE A 171 0.07 -19.45 -4.48
CA ILE A 171 -0.11 -20.89 -4.42
C ILE A 171 -1.58 -21.08 -4.09
N SER A 172 -2.39 -21.36 -5.10
CA SER A 172 -3.80 -21.69 -4.90
C SER A 172 -3.85 -22.90 -3.98
N ASP A 173 -4.78 -22.91 -3.03
CA ASP A 173 -4.99 -24.02 -2.09
C ASP A 173 -5.12 -25.40 -2.78
N SER A 174 -5.41 -25.43 -4.09
CA SER A 174 -5.40 -26.63 -4.91
C SER A 174 -4.02 -27.27 -5.11
N ALA A 175 -2.91 -26.50 -4.98
CA ALA A 175 -1.56 -27.05 -5.08
C ALA A 175 -1.08 -27.70 -3.76
N LEU A 176 -1.67 -27.32 -2.61
CA LEU A 176 -1.40 -27.98 -1.34
C LEU A 176 -2.10 -29.36 -1.25
N ALA A 177 -3.24 -29.53 -1.88
CA ALA A 177 -3.97 -30.81 -1.88
C ALA A 177 -3.30 -31.89 -2.76
N ALA A 178 -2.54 -31.50 -3.77
CA ALA A 178 -1.87 -32.43 -4.69
C ALA A 178 -0.55 -33.02 -4.15
N ARG A 179 -0.01 -32.48 -3.04
CA ARG A 179 1.26 -32.95 -2.45
C ARG A 179 1.11 -34.08 -1.42
N ASN A 180 -0.11 -34.46 -1.04
CA ASN A 180 -0.35 -35.49 -0.01
C ASN A 180 -0.68 -36.89 -0.54
N THR A 181 -0.55 -37.14 -1.83
CA THR A 181 -0.78 -38.50 -2.40
C THR A 181 0.29 -38.86 -3.42
N CYS A 182 1.49 -39.11 -2.96
CA CYS A 182 2.40 -40.04 -3.64
C CYS A 182 3.57 -40.41 -2.72
N ASN A 183 3.41 -41.51 -2.00
CA ASN A 183 4.52 -42.27 -1.46
C ASN A 183 5.07 -43.13 -2.56
N THR A 184 6.18 -42.79 -3.18
CA THR A 184 7.11 -43.70 -3.81
C THR A 184 8.51 -43.12 -3.62
N GLU A 185 9.33 -43.89 -2.91
CA GLU A 185 10.76 -43.69 -2.78
C GLU A 185 11.37 -43.77 -4.20
N ASP A 186 11.82 -42.65 -4.73
CA ASP A 186 12.84 -42.65 -5.76
C ASP A 186 13.71 -41.39 -5.60
N SER A 187 15.01 -41.68 -5.63
CA SER A 187 16.15 -40.81 -5.47
C SER A 187 16.01 -39.50 -6.22
N LEU A 188 15.68 -38.41 -5.50
CA LEU A 188 15.86 -37.06 -5.98
C LEU A 188 17.28 -36.63 -5.64
N SER A 189 18.10 -36.49 -6.66
CA SER A 189 19.37 -35.80 -6.64
C SER A 189 19.18 -34.44 -6.00
N GLU A 190 19.96 -34.16 -4.97
CA GLU A 190 20.16 -32.84 -4.33
C GLU A 190 20.92 -31.91 -5.30
N GLU A 191 20.32 -31.55 -6.41
CA GLU A 191 20.82 -30.53 -7.33
C GLU A 191 19.78 -29.41 -7.48
N SER A 192 19.82 -28.45 -6.56
CA SER A 192 19.60 -27.01 -6.75
C SER A 192 19.38 -26.28 -5.42
N ALA A 193 20.23 -26.47 -4.45
CA ALA A 193 20.42 -25.54 -3.34
C ALA A 193 21.56 -24.60 -3.73
N ASN A 194 21.22 -23.52 -4.43
CA ASN A 194 21.87 -22.21 -4.41
C ASN A 194 23.39 -22.19 -4.41
N ASP A 195 24.01 -22.20 -5.57
CA ASP A 195 25.26 -21.45 -5.78
C ASP A 195 24.92 -19.94 -5.86
N PHE A 196 24.45 -19.37 -4.74
CA PHE A 196 24.49 -17.93 -4.57
C PHE A 196 25.96 -17.56 -4.38
N ASP A 197 26.65 -17.27 -5.52
CA ASP A 197 28.04 -16.81 -5.51
C ASP A 197 28.10 -15.42 -4.85
N SER A 198 28.27 -15.45 -3.54
CA SER A 198 28.35 -14.26 -2.70
C SER A 198 29.56 -13.36 -3.00
N SER A 199 30.53 -13.85 -3.78
CA SER A 199 31.77 -13.10 -4.08
C SER A 199 31.56 -11.87 -4.96
N HIS A 200 30.46 -11.82 -5.72
CA HIS A 200 30.13 -10.73 -6.62
C HIS A 200 29.35 -9.60 -5.97
N TRP A 201 28.66 -9.86 -4.85
CA TRP A 201 27.75 -8.91 -4.24
C TRP A 201 28.46 -7.99 -3.27
N LYS A 202 28.34 -6.68 -3.52
CA LYS A 202 28.97 -5.66 -2.68
C LYS A 202 27.97 -4.80 -1.92
N TYR A 203 26.71 -4.82 -2.33
CA TYR A 203 25.64 -4.00 -1.75
C TYR A 203 24.42 -4.82 -1.43
N LEU A 204 23.82 -4.52 -0.28
CA LEU A 204 22.56 -5.07 0.19
C LEU A 204 21.50 -3.97 0.19
N TYR A 205 20.29 -4.30 -0.25
CA TYR A 205 19.18 -3.38 -0.33
C TYR A 205 17.96 -3.93 0.40
N GLU A 206 17.31 -3.06 1.14
CA GLU A 206 16.06 -3.35 1.83
C GLU A 206 14.99 -2.37 1.35
N PRO A 207 13.95 -2.83 0.65
CA PRO A 207 12.87 -1.97 0.18
C PRO A 207 12.16 -1.26 1.33
N ASN A 208 11.64 -0.05 1.07
CA ASN A 208 10.87 0.68 2.07
C ASN A 208 9.48 0.06 2.31
N ALA A 209 8.80 0.52 3.36
CA ALA A 209 7.53 -0.05 3.82
C ALA A 209 6.41 0.00 2.77
N SER A 210 6.38 1.01 1.89
CA SER A 210 5.37 1.09 0.83
C SER A 210 5.57 0.02 -0.25
N ILE A 211 6.83 -0.24 -0.63
CA ILE A 211 7.19 -1.32 -1.56
C ILE A 211 6.90 -2.69 -0.94
N MET A 212 7.26 -2.87 0.34
CA MET A 212 6.98 -4.10 1.09
C MET A 212 5.47 -4.39 1.12
N LYS A 213 4.66 -3.36 1.35
CA LYS A 213 3.19 -3.47 1.34
C LYS A 213 2.62 -3.73 -0.05
N ALA A 214 3.22 -3.14 -1.08
CA ALA A 214 2.82 -3.36 -2.48
C ALA A 214 3.14 -4.77 -2.96
N GLY A 215 4.22 -5.38 -2.47
CA GLY A 215 4.71 -6.69 -2.93
C GLY A 215 5.30 -6.64 -4.34
N CYS A 216 5.69 -5.47 -4.85
CA CYS A 216 6.12 -5.26 -6.24
C CYS A 216 7.63 -5.53 -6.43
N PHE A 217 8.11 -6.67 -5.96
CA PHE A 217 9.54 -7.00 -5.96
C PHE A 217 10.10 -7.20 -7.37
N ASP A 218 9.33 -7.79 -8.28
CA ASP A 218 9.73 -7.95 -9.69
C ASP A 218 9.93 -6.59 -10.38
N VAL A 219 9.18 -5.57 -9.99
CA VAL A 219 9.35 -4.19 -10.49
C VAL A 219 10.72 -3.64 -10.08
N LEU A 220 11.20 -3.99 -8.87
CA LEU A 220 12.54 -3.57 -8.41
C LEU A 220 13.62 -4.22 -9.28
N GLU A 221 13.54 -5.52 -9.53
CA GLU A 221 14.52 -6.23 -10.38
C GLU A 221 14.51 -5.71 -11.83
N GLN A 222 13.34 -5.34 -12.35
CA GLN A 222 13.22 -4.79 -13.70
C GLN A 222 13.77 -3.36 -13.84
N ARG A 223 13.64 -2.54 -12.80
CA ARG A 223 14.00 -1.11 -12.86
C ARG A 223 15.35 -0.77 -12.29
N PHE A 224 15.81 -1.59 -11.35
CA PHE A 224 17.08 -1.43 -10.69
C PHE A 224 17.90 -2.69 -10.92
N ALA A 225 19.19 -2.58 -11.13
CA ALA A 225 20.06 -3.74 -11.31
C ALA A 225 20.28 -4.49 -9.99
N VAL A 226 19.21 -4.92 -9.35
CA VAL A 226 19.19 -5.70 -8.09
C VAL A 226 18.69 -7.11 -8.34
N HIS A 227 19.07 -8.03 -7.47
CA HIS A 227 18.65 -9.43 -7.50
C HIS A 227 18.19 -9.87 -6.12
N HIS A 228 17.09 -10.61 -6.04
CA HIS A 228 16.68 -11.24 -4.79
C HIS A 228 17.78 -12.13 -4.22
N ILE A 229 18.00 -12.10 -2.92
CA ILE A 229 18.88 -13.05 -2.23
C ILE A 229 18.31 -14.47 -2.31
N SER A 230 16.99 -14.60 -2.18
CA SER A 230 16.27 -15.87 -2.34
C SER A 230 14.78 -15.60 -2.59
N PRO A 231 14.01 -16.57 -3.13
CA PRO A 231 12.58 -16.39 -3.42
C PRO A 231 11.72 -16.02 -2.21
N ASN A 232 12.15 -16.32 -1.00
CA ASN A 232 11.43 -16.03 0.24
C ASN A 232 12.04 -14.84 1.03
N SER A 233 13.02 -14.16 0.45
CA SER A 233 13.63 -12.98 1.04
C SER A 233 13.01 -11.71 0.47
N HIS A 234 12.96 -10.67 1.27
CA HIS A 234 12.62 -9.32 0.81
C HIS A 234 13.86 -8.43 0.69
N LEU A 235 15.04 -9.05 0.71
CA LEU A 235 16.32 -8.38 0.56
C LEU A 235 16.87 -8.60 -0.85
N PHE A 236 17.56 -7.58 -1.34
CA PHE A 236 18.17 -7.60 -2.67
C PHE A 236 19.66 -7.30 -2.57
N VAL A 237 20.40 -7.72 -3.58
CA VAL A 237 21.84 -7.48 -3.70
C VAL A 237 22.18 -6.90 -5.06
N ALA A 238 23.30 -6.18 -5.11
CA ALA A 238 23.90 -5.69 -6.35
C ALA A 238 25.43 -5.70 -6.27
N ALA A 239 26.06 -5.79 -7.45
CA ALA A 239 27.52 -5.70 -7.57
C ALA A 239 28.03 -4.25 -7.50
N GLU A 240 27.23 -3.30 -7.96
CA GLU A 240 27.54 -1.87 -8.00
C GLU A 240 26.50 -1.07 -7.20
N PRO A 241 26.86 0.15 -6.72
CA PRO A 241 25.93 0.97 -5.96
C PRO A 241 24.80 1.48 -6.87
N ILE A 242 23.57 1.43 -6.36
CA ILE A 242 22.39 1.90 -7.09
C ILE A 242 21.91 3.19 -6.45
N ALA A 243 21.87 4.25 -7.26
CA ALA A 243 21.27 5.51 -6.87
C ALA A 243 19.74 5.39 -6.83
N ASP A 244 19.12 6.15 -5.95
CA ASP A 244 17.66 6.32 -5.87
C ASP A 244 16.85 5.01 -5.67
N PHE A 245 17.48 3.98 -5.09
CA PHE A 245 16.75 2.78 -4.70
C PHE A 245 15.68 3.14 -3.66
N PRO A 246 14.42 2.71 -3.84
CA PRO A 246 13.34 3.06 -2.94
C PRO A 246 13.39 2.23 -1.64
N GLY A 247 14.33 2.55 -0.77
CA GLY A 247 14.60 1.81 0.46
C GLY A 247 15.92 2.21 1.10
N ARG A 248 16.53 1.27 1.82
CA ARG A 248 17.84 1.41 2.45
C ARG A 248 18.89 0.62 1.69
N SER A 249 20.10 1.16 1.62
CA SER A 249 21.26 0.51 1.02
C SER A 249 22.37 0.35 2.04
N PHE A 250 23.10 -0.76 1.97
CA PHE A 250 24.19 -1.10 2.85
C PHE A 250 25.37 -1.63 2.02
N ALA A 251 26.59 -1.23 2.33
CA ALA A 251 27.76 -1.90 1.79
C ALA A 251 27.99 -3.22 2.55
N ILE A 252 28.26 -4.29 1.83
CA ILE A 252 28.56 -5.61 2.41
C ILE A 252 30.06 -5.63 2.73
N GLU A 253 30.41 -5.59 4.00
CA GLU A 253 31.81 -5.67 4.44
C GLU A 253 32.34 -7.09 4.45
N SER A 254 31.49 -8.05 4.87
CA SER A 254 31.85 -9.46 4.90
C SER A 254 30.61 -10.36 4.97
N ILE A 255 30.79 -11.60 4.52
CA ILE A 255 29.77 -12.64 4.52
C ILE A 255 30.34 -13.85 5.22
N ALA A 256 29.54 -14.46 6.09
CA ALA A 256 29.89 -15.71 6.77
C ALA A 256 28.73 -16.69 6.74
N THR A 257 29.05 -17.97 6.82
CA THR A 257 28.03 -18.99 7.00
C THR A 257 27.54 -19.00 8.47
N MET A 258 26.41 -19.67 8.73
CA MET A 258 25.88 -19.84 10.09
C MET A 258 26.75 -20.81 10.94
N ASN A 259 27.94 -21.17 10.45
CA ASN A 259 28.91 -21.96 11.19
C ASN A 259 29.40 -21.15 12.41
N LYS A 260 29.31 -21.75 13.61
CA LYS A 260 29.65 -21.10 14.88
C LYS A 260 31.07 -20.51 14.92
N LYS A 261 32.04 -21.14 14.23
CA LYS A 261 33.44 -20.70 14.21
C LYS A 261 33.59 -19.46 13.34
N GLU A 262 33.00 -19.46 12.14
CA GLU A 262 33.04 -18.34 11.19
C GLU A 262 32.28 -17.14 11.74
N LEU A 263 31.06 -17.36 12.26
CA LEU A 263 30.28 -16.33 12.91
C LEU A 263 31.02 -15.65 14.07
N LYS A 264 31.71 -16.46 14.89
CA LYS A 264 32.53 -15.91 16.00
C LYS A 264 33.70 -15.06 15.48
N GLN A 265 34.33 -15.47 14.39
CA GLN A 265 35.44 -14.70 13.79
C GLN A 265 34.93 -13.37 13.20
N LEU A 266 33.78 -13.40 12.49
CA LEU A 266 33.12 -12.22 11.95
C LEU A 266 32.82 -11.21 13.07
N LEU A 267 32.12 -11.65 14.11
CA LEU A 267 31.70 -10.80 15.24
C LEU A 267 32.87 -10.25 16.05
N ALA A 268 33.99 -10.99 16.15
CA ALA A 268 35.19 -10.50 16.82
C ALA A 268 35.89 -9.35 16.09
N GLY A 269 35.66 -9.17 14.79
CA GLY A 269 36.16 -8.05 14.00
C GLY A 269 35.31 -6.78 14.07
N LEU A 270 34.11 -6.85 14.67
CA LEU A 270 33.19 -5.75 14.81
C LEU A 270 33.25 -4.99 16.14
N THR A 271 34.11 -5.39 17.05
CA THR A 271 34.47 -4.73 18.32
C THR A 271 35.77 -3.95 18.13
#